data_91213de6cfa99bafe04242a537a9c991
#
_entry.id   91213de6cfa99bafe04242a537a9c991
#
_cell.length_a   1.000
_cell.length_b   1.000
_cell.length_c   1.000
_cell.angle_alpha   90.00
_cell.angle_beta   90.00
_cell.angle_gamma   90.00
#
_symmetry.space_group_name_H-M   'P 1'
#
loop_
_entity.id
_entity.type
_entity.pdbx_description
1 polymer ?
#
loop_
_entity_poly.entity_id
_entity_poly.type
_entity_poly.pdbx_seq_one_letter_code
_entity_poly.pdbx_strand_id
1 'polypeptide(L)'
;YNTEEAHSLLEVNASHNDKDYILAINWKKAAEHAAKGDFDWKPCKYAHNVMHEDTEQATSEILNKVKVIDTRKYNDFLYLIPCPKSPHGVDVDPSGEYIVGNGKLSANLPVFSFTKIQDAIKNHQFDGKVDGINVIKYESALHGEVQSPGLGSLHTEFDADGNAYTSFFISSE
;
A
#
# COMPACT_ATOMS: atom_id res chain seq x y z
N TYR A 1 1.30 -4.32 0.00
CA TYR A 1 1.07 -5.59 0.69
C TYR A 1 1.08 -6.71 -0.34
N ASN A 2 2.14 -7.50 -0.36
CA ASN A 2 2.25 -8.62 -1.29
C ASN A 2 1.81 -9.90 -0.59
N THR A 3 0.71 -10.49 -1.04
CA THR A 3 0.16 -11.72 -0.48
C THR A 3 0.44 -12.96 -1.33
N GLU A 4 0.90 -12.80 -2.57
CA GLU A 4 1.05 -13.93 -3.50
C GLU A 4 2.17 -14.87 -3.07
N GLU A 5 3.24 -14.34 -2.52
CA GLU A 5 4.39 -15.13 -2.08
C GLU A 5 4.38 -15.50 -0.60
N ALA A 6 3.36 -15.09 0.13
CA ALA A 6 3.21 -15.42 1.54
C ALA A 6 3.19 -16.93 1.79
N HIS A 7 2.77 -17.72 0.82
CA HIS A 7 2.75 -19.19 0.90
C HIS A 7 4.12 -19.84 0.80
N SER A 8 5.12 -19.16 0.23
CA SER A 8 6.47 -19.69 0.08
C SER A 8 7.34 -19.54 1.32
N LEU A 9 6.93 -18.68 2.27
CA LEU A 9 7.60 -18.43 3.54
C LEU A 9 6.72 -18.85 4.70
N LEU A 10 6.80 -20.13 5.04
CA LEU A 10 5.93 -20.78 6.01
C LEU A 10 6.04 -20.18 7.42
N GLU A 11 7.24 -19.78 7.85
CA GLU A 11 7.48 -19.33 9.21
C GLU A 11 7.09 -17.86 9.44
N VAL A 12 7.42 -16.98 8.50
CA VAL A 12 7.25 -15.53 8.68
C VAL A 12 6.21 -14.92 7.76
N ASN A 13 5.64 -15.72 6.88
CA ASN A 13 4.61 -15.27 5.93
C ASN A 13 5.00 -13.96 5.23
N ALA A 14 6.18 -13.95 4.65
CA ALA A 14 6.79 -12.75 4.05
C ALA A 14 7.18 -13.02 2.59
N SER A 15 7.21 -11.96 1.79
CA SER A 15 7.65 -12.01 0.40
C SER A 15 9.17 -12.13 0.30
N HIS A 16 9.65 -12.90 -0.67
CA HIS A 16 11.07 -12.98 -1.06
C HIS A 16 11.50 -11.86 -2.00
N ASN A 17 10.58 -11.07 -2.52
CA ASN A 17 10.90 -10.02 -3.48
C ASN A 17 11.84 -8.97 -2.87
N ASP A 18 12.84 -8.58 -3.65
CA ASP A 18 13.70 -7.45 -3.28
C ASP A 18 13.00 -6.11 -3.43
N LYS A 19 11.97 -6.06 -4.27
CA LYS A 19 11.17 -4.87 -4.54
C LYS A 19 9.70 -5.17 -4.35
N ASP A 20 9.21 -4.85 -3.19
CA ASP A 20 7.79 -4.73 -2.92
C ASP A 20 7.37 -3.26 -2.93
N TYR A 21 6.07 -3.00 -2.86
CA TYR A 21 5.54 -1.67 -3.02
C TYR A 21 4.48 -1.36 -1.97
N ILE A 22 4.43 -0.11 -1.59
CA ILE A 22 3.24 0.51 -0.99
C ILE A 22 2.49 1.29 -2.07
N LEU A 23 1.20 1.53 -1.84
CA LEU A 23 0.33 2.19 -2.80
C LEU A 23 0.02 3.62 -2.33
N ALA A 24 0.23 4.58 -3.24
CA ALA A 24 -0.29 5.93 -3.08
C ALA A 24 -1.49 6.12 -4.00
N ILE A 25 -2.67 6.35 -3.44
CA ILE A 25 -3.94 6.43 -4.16
C ILE A 25 -4.50 7.85 -4.08
N ASN A 26 -4.65 8.51 -5.22
CA ASN A 26 -5.44 9.72 -5.33
C ASN A 26 -6.92 9.35 -5.50
N TRP A 27 -7.60 9.14 -4.37
CA TRP A 27 -9.00 8.72 -4.37
C TRP A 27 -9.94 9.73 -5.04
N LYS A 28 -9.61 11.03 -5.03
CA LYS A 28 -10.39 12.07 -5.71
C LYS A 28 -10.33 11.89 -7.22
N LYS A 29 -9.15 11.62 -7.77
CA LYS A 29 -8.98 11.28 -9.18
C LYS A 29 -9.70 9.99 -9.57
N ALA A 30 -9.61 8.96 -8.74
CA ALA A 30 -10.36 7.73 -8.95
C ALA A 30 -11.89 7.99 -8.97
N ALA A 31 -12.40 8.82 -8.07
CA ALA A 31 -13.80 9.22 -8.05
C ALA A 31 -14.20 10.02 -9.29
N GLU A 32 -13.35 10.93 -9.80
CA GLU A 32 -13.56 11.65 -11.07
C GLU A 32 -13.68 10.69 -12.26
N HIS A 33 -12.77 9.69 -12.36
CA HIS A 33 -12.85 8.66 -13.39
C HIS A 33 -14.15 7.86 -13.29
N ALA A 34 -14.51 7.43 -12.09
CA ALA A 34 -15.76 6.72 -11.87
C ALA A 34 -17.00 7.53 -12.26
N ALA A 35 -17.00 8.85 -11.98
CA ALA A 35 -18.09 9.75 -12.36
C ALA A 35 -18.20 9.96 -13.88
N LYS A 36 -17.08 9.92 -14.60
CA LYS A 36 -17.02 10.02 -16.07
C LYS A 36 -17.39 8.73 -16.78
N GLY A 37 -17.50 7.61 -16.06
CA GLY A 37 -17.74 6.30 -16.66
C GLY A 37 -16.47 5.58 -17.13
N ASP A 38 -15.30 6.02 -16.70
CA ASP A 38 -13.99 5.46 -17.05
C ASP A 38 -13.71 4.15 -16.28
N PHE A 39 -14.65 3.22 -16.31
CA PHE A 39 -14.54 1.93 -15.63
C PHE A 39 -15.24 0.82 -16.40
N ASP A 40 -14.83 -0.41 -16.13
CA ASP A 40 -15.53 -1.63 -16.55
C ASP A 40 -16.24 -2.25 -15.35
N TRP A 41 -17.44 -2.81 -15.57
CA TRP A 41 -18.07 -3.67 -14.59
C TRP A 41 -17.42 -5.05 -14.63
N LYS A 42 -16.89 -5.50 -13.50
CA LYS A 42 -16.32 -6.85 -13.35
C LYS A 42 -17.09 -7.65 -12.31
N PRO A 43 -17.23 -8.98 -12.52
CA PRO A 43 -17.81 -9.84 -11.49
C PRO A 43 -16.95 -9.81 -10.22
N CYS A 44 -17.59 -9.73 -9.06
CA CYS A 44 -16.90 -9.87 -7.78
C CYS A 44 -16.89 -11.34 -7.36
N LYS A 45 -15.78 -12.04 -7.59
CA LYS A 45 -15.64 -13.45 -7.26
C LYS A 45 -15.60 -13.76 -5.76
N TYR A 46 -15.41 -12.75 -4.92
CA TYR A 46 -15.18 -12.89 -3.48
C TYR A 46 -16.41 -12.58 -2.64
N ALA A 47 -17.53 -12.16 -3.25
CA ALA A 47 -18.74 -11.79 -2.51
C ALA A 47 -19.34 -12.95 -1.71
N HIS A 48 -19.09 -14.20 -2.13
CA HIS A 48 -19.65 -15.39 -1.46
C HIS A 48 -18.91 -15.80 -0.17
N ASN A 49 -17.71 -15.31 0.09
CA ASN A 49 -16.90 -15.81 1.22
C ASN A 49 -16.89 -14.92 2.46
N VAL A 50 -17.57 -13.79 2.43
CA VAL A 50 -17.43 -12.75 3.48
C VAL A 50 -18.74 -12.51 4.25
N MET A 51 -19.82 -13.22 3.92
CA MET A 51 -21.17 -12.84 4.38
C MET A 51 -21.75 -13.83 5.39
N HIS A 52 -22.19 -13.31 6.53
CA HIS A 52 -23.09 -13.99 7.44
C HIS A 52 -24.46 -14.27 6.78
N GLU A 53 -25.03 -15.42 7.05
CA GLU A 53 -26.27 -15.95 6.43
C GLU A 53 -27.46 -14.98 6.40
N ASP A 54 -27.53 -14.01 7.30
CA ASP A 54 -28.65 -13.07 7.42
C ASP A 54 -28.63 -11.86 6.48
N THR A 55 -27.54 -11.68 5.69
CA THR A 55 -27.38 -10.55 4.77
C THR A 55 -27.25 -10.96 3.31
N GLU A 56 -27.38 -12.25 3.00
CA GLU A 56 -27.05 -12.82 1.69
C GLU A 56 -27.82 -12.24 0.51
N GLN A 57 -29.10 -11.92 0.68
CA GLN A 57 -29.95 -11.60 -0.46
C GLN A 57 -29.82 -10.14 -0.94
N ALA A 58 -29.70 -9.19 -0.04
CA ALA A 58 -29.56 -7.77 -0.40
C ALA A 58 -28.14 -7.41 -0.87
N THR A 59 -27.14 -8.15 -0.38
CA THR A 59 -25.72 -7.90 -0.68
C THR A 59 -25.26 -8.61 -1.94
N SER A 60 -25.88 -9.72 -2.32
CA SER A 60 -25.52 -10.47 -3.53
C SER A 60 -25.77 -9.69 -4.83
N GLU A 61 -26.82 -8.87 -4.89
CA GLU A 61 -27.10 -8.02 -6.06
C GLU A 61 -26.15 -6.82 -6.17
N ILE A 62 -25.77 -6.24 -5.03
CA ILE A 62 -24.89 -5.05 -4.97
C ILE A 62 -23.42 -5.45 -5.18
N LEU A 63 -22.99 -6.60 -4.66
CA LEU A 63 -21.60 -7.06 -4.71
C LEU A 63 -21.28 -7.97 -5.89
N ASN A 64 -22.26 -8.34 -6.70
CA ASN A 64 -22.04 -9.19 -7.88
C ASN A 64 -21.16 -8.53 -8.95
N LYS A 65 -21.06 -7.21 -8.93
CA LYS A 65 -20.24 -6.45 -9.87
C LYS A 65 -19.57 -5.29 -9.14
N VAL A 66 -18.30 -5.05 -9.46
CA VAL A 66 -17.52 -3.91 -9.00
C VAL A 66 -17.10 -3.05 -10.19
N LYS A 67 -17.00 -1.74 -9.96
CA LYS A 67 -16.41 -0.82 -10.92
C LYS A 67 -14.90 -0.97 -10.85
N VAL A 68 -14.28 -1.31 -11.96
CA VAL A 68 -12.82 -1.45 -12.07
C VAL A 68 -12.29 -0.41 -13.02
N ILE A 69 -11.44 0.48 -12.52
CA ILE A 69 -10.70 1.45 -13.34
C ILE A 69 -9.38 0.77 -13.74
N ASP A 70 -9.19 0.59 -15.05
CA ASP A 70 -7.97 -0.05 -15.57
C ASP A 70 -6.79 0.93 -15.49
N THR A 71 -5.83 0.65 -14.62
CA THR A 71 -4.62 1.46 -14.41
C THR A 71 -3.70 1.53 -15.63
N ARG A 72 -3.85 0.61 -16.61
CA ARG A 72 -3.13 0.66 -17.89
C ARG A 72 -3.69 1.71 -18.83
N LYS A 73 -4.97 2.06 -18.67
CA LYS A 73 -5.65 3.12 -19.43
C LYS A 73 -5.58 4.47 -18.70
N TYR A 74 -5.79 4.44 -17.38
CA TYR A 74 -5.88 5.61 -16.51
C TYR A 74 -4.83 5.49 -15.42
N ASN A 75 -3.70 6.17 -15.57
CA ASN A 75 -2.52 5.98 -14.70
C ASN A 75 -2.18 7.24 -13.88
N ASP A 76 -3.17 8.11 -13.64
CA ASP A 76 -3.01 9.38 -12.93
C ASP A 76 -3.58 9.39 -11.51
N PHE A 77 -4.00 8.24 -10.99
CA PHE A 77 -4.61 8.14 -9.67
C PHE A 77 -3.96 7.11 -8.73
N LEU A 78 -3.15 6.19 -9.28
CA LEU A 78 -2.49 5.14 -8.49
C LEU A 78 -0.99 5.14 -8.81
N TYR A 79 -0.17 5.07 -7.76
CA TYR A 79 1.27 5.06 -7.85
C TYR A 79 1.86 4.01 -6.92
N LEU A 80 2.97 3.40 -7.34
CA LEU A 80 3.75 2.47 -6.54
C LEU A 80 4.95 3.19 -5.94
N ILE A 81 5.21 2.99 -4.66
CA ILE A 81 6.41 3.47 -3.99
C ILE A 81 7.18 2.24 -3.53
N PRO A 82 8.41 2.03 -4.00
CA PRO A 82 9.22 0.91 -3.54
C PRO A 82 9.37 0.94 -2.02
N CYS A 83 9.17 -0.21 -1.39
CA CYS A 83 9.33 -0.37 0.05
C CYS A 83 10.04 -1.68 0.32
N PRO A 84 11.21 -1.68 1.01
CA PRO A 84 11.93 -2.92 1.28
C PRO A 84 11.22 -3.71 2.37
N LYS A 85 11.39 -4.78 2.23
CA LYS A 85 11.20 -6.22 1.98
C LYS A 85 9.96 -6.68 2.69
N SER A 86 8.97 -7.13 1.95
CA SER A 86 7.69 -7.61 2.47
C SER A 86 6.97 -6.59 3.37
N PRO A 87 6.57 -5.43 2.81
CA PRO A 87 5.87 -4.40 3.57
C PRO A 87 4.56 -4.95 4.14
N HIS A 88 4.29 -4.62 5.41
CA HIS A 88 3.08 -5.00 6.13
C HIS A 88 2.22 -3.77 6.44
N GLY A 89 2.65 -2.92 7.36
CA GLY A 89 1.97 -1.69 7.73
C GLY A 89 2.49 -0.50 6.94
N VAL A 90 1.59 0.47 6.71
CA VAL A 90 1.91 1.79 6.19
C VAL A 90 1.16 2.79 7.06
N ASP A 91 1.89 3.44 7.94
CA ASP A 91 1.30 4.19 9.04
C ASP A 91 1.70 5.67 8.91
N VAL A 92 0.74 6.56 9.10
CA VAL A 92 0.89 8.00 8.88
C VAL A 92 0.94 8.71 10.21
N ASP A 93 1.89 9.62 10.38
CA ASP A 93 2.02 10.43 11.58
C ASP A 93 0.84 11.41 11.77
N PRO A 94 0.64 11.96 12.98
CA PRO A 94 -0.49 12.88 13.25
C PRO A 94 -0.50 14.15 12.40
N SER A 95 0.65 14.58 11.85
CA SER A 95 0.71 15.73 10.94
C SER A 95 0.22 15.40 9.53
N GLY A 96 0.19 14.13 9.14
CA GLY A 96 -0.11 13.66 7.80
C GLY A 96 1.05 13.80 6.81
N GLU A 97 2.21 14.27 7.26
CA GLU A 97 3.37 14.50 6.39
C GLU A 97 4.30 13.29 6.31
N TYR A 98 4.48 12.55 7.41
CA TYR A 98 5.41 11.43 7.46
C TYR A 98 4.69 10.10 7.44
N ILE A 99 5.22 9.17 6.65
CA ILE A 99 4.62 7.87 6.40
C ILE A 99 5.70 6.81 6.63
N VAL A 100 5.48 5.93 7.61
CA VAL A 100 6.40 4.84 7.94
C VAL A 100 6.01 3.59 7.17
N GLY A 101 6.93 3.03 6.40
CA GLY A 101 6.77 1.73 5.75
C GLY A 101 7.39 0.62 6.59
N ASN A 102 6.59 -0.38 6.97
CA ASN A 102 7.03 -1.47 7.83
C ASN A 102 7.32 -2.72 7.02
N GLY A 103 8.61 -2.97 6.72
CA GLY A 103 9.06 -4.14 5.98
C GLY A 103 9.47 -5.29 6.90
N LYS A 104 8.75 -6.40 6.89
CA LYS A 104 8.98 -7.55 7.79
C LYS A 104 10.41 -8.11 7.75
N LEU A 105 11.06 -8.04 6.61
CA LEU A 105 12.43 -8.56 6.42
C LEU A 105 13.46 -7.44 6.21
N SER A 106 13.11 -6.20 6.50
CA SER A 106 14.01 -5.05 6.40
C SER A 106 14.61 -4.71 7.76
N ALA A 107 15.92 -4.44 7.76
CA ALA A 107 16.61 -3.89 8.93
C ALA A 107 16.43 -2.36 9.05
N ASN A 108 15.80 -1.72 8.08
CA ASN A 108 15.52 -0.31 8.08
C ASN A 108 14.02 -0.05 7.88
N LEU A 109 13.52 0.97 8.55
CA LEU A 109 12.17 1.50 8.38
C LEU A 109 12.27 2.75 7.52
N PRO A 110 11.82 2.72 6.26
CA PRO A 110 11.74 3.93 5.46
C PRO A 110 10.65 4.86 5.98
N VAL A 111 10.98 6.12 6.09
CA VAL A 111 10.05 7.21 6.36
C VAL A 111 9.90 8.00 5.07
N PHE A 112 8.72 8.00 4.50
CA PHE A 112 8.39 8.78 3.31
C PHE A 112 7.78 10.11 3.71
N SER A 113 7.87 11.11 2.79
CA SER A 113 7.24 12.41 2.95
C SER A 113 6.08 12.54 1.96
N PHE A 114 4.91 12.93 2.45
CA PHE A 114 3.74 13.15 1.61
C PHE A 114 3.99 14.28 0.60
N THR A 115 4.63 15.37 1.03
CA THR A 115 5.03 16.47 0.14
C THR A 115 5.96 16.00 -0.96
N LYS A 116 7.00 15.20 -0.63
CA LYS A 116 7.92 14.65 -1.63
C LYS A 116 7.24 13.71 -2.60
N ILE A 117 6.29 12.88 -2.14
CA ILE A 117 5.49 12.01 -3.01
C ILE A 117 4.69 12.86 -4.01
N GLN A 118 4.03 13.92 -3.56
CA GLN A 118 3.28 14.83 -4.45
C GLN A 118 4.19 15.52 -5.46
N ASP A 119 5.36 15.99 -5.03
CA ASP A 119 6.35 16.63 -5.90
C ASP A 119 6.92 15.63 -6.93
N ALA A 120 7.19 14.40 -6.52
CA ALA A 120 7.65 13.34 -7.42
C ALA A 120 6.61 13.03 -8.51
N ILE A 121 5.32 12.96 -8.14
CA ILE A 121 4.22 12.77 -9.09
C ILE A 121 4.14 13.96 -10.06
N LYS A 122 4.13 15.19 -9.54
CA LYS A 122 4.04 16.42 -10.33
C LYS A 122 5.21 16.57 -11.31
N ASN A 123 6.41 16.19 -10.90
CA ASN A 123 7.63 16.31 -11.70
C ASN A 123 7.97 15.04 -12.48
N HIS A 124 7.06 14.06 -12.55
CA HIS A 124 7.23 12.78 -13.26
C HIS A 124 8.51 12.02 -12.88
N GLN A 125 8.87 12.02 -11.59
CA GLN A 125 10.05 11.31 -11.09
C GLN A 125 9.73 9.82 -10.89
N PHE A 126 9.71 9.08 -12.00
CA PHE A 126 9.34 7.67 -12.04
C PHE A 126 10.49 6.78 -12.50
N ASP A 127 10.53 5.55 -11.98
CA ASP A 127 11.45 4.46 -12.37
C ASP A 127 10.76 3.42 -13.27
N GLY A 128 9.83 3.86 -14.11
CA GLY A 128 9.09 3.00 -15.01
C GLY A 128 7.70 2.65 -14.52
N LYS A 129 7.19 1.49 -14.94
CA LYS A 129 5.83 1.04 -14.64
C LYS A 129 5.78 -0.44 -14.31
N VAL A 130 4.87 -0.81 -13.43
CA VAL A 130 4.45 -2.18 -13.15
C VAL A 130 2.95 -2.27 -13.40
N ASP A 131 2.49 -3.15 -14.28
CA ASP A 131 1.09 -3.31 -14.69
C ASP A 131 0.39 -1.99 -15.10
N GLY A 132 1.14 -1.11 -15.76
CA GLY A 132 0.65 0.21 -16.17
C GLY A 132 0.71 1.29 -15.09
N ILE A 133 1.01 0.94 -13.85
CA ILE A 133 1.11 1.86 -12.71
C ILE A 133 2.50 2.45 -12.65
N ASN A 134 2.60 3.78 -12.55
CA ASN A 134 3.88 4.46 -12.41
C ASN A 134 4.54 4.13 -11.07
N VAL A 135 5.84 3.80 -11.12
CA VAL A 135 6.68 3.57 -9.94
C VAL A 135 7.43 4.85 -9.61
N ILE A 136 7.19 5.44 -8.45
CA ILE A 136 7.91 6.62 -7.98
C ILE A 136 9.35 6.23 -7.64
N LYS A 137 10.31 7.07 -7.98
CA LYS A 137 11.70 6.88 -7.55
C LYS A 137 11.77 6.87 -6.03
N TYR A 138 12.41 5.84 -5.46
CA TYR A 138 12.50 5.65 -4.02
C TYR A 138 13.00 6.91 -3.29
N GLU A 139 14.15 7.44 -3.75
CA GLU A 139 14.79 8.61 -3.14
C GLU A 139 13.94 9.88 -3.27
N SER A 140 13.08 9.94 -4.29
CA SER A 140 12.20 11.09 -4.50
C SER A 140 11.02 11.14 -3.53
N ALA A 141 10.64 10.00 -2.95
CA ALA A 141 9.59 9.90 -1.94
C ALA A 141 10.17 9.86 -0.52
N LEU A 142 11.41 9.41 -0.37
CA LEU A 142 12.05 9.14 0.91
C LEU A 142 12.36 10.43 1.68
N HIS A 143 11.93 10.51 2.94
CA HIS A 143 12.39 11.51 3.90
C HIS A 143 13.70 11.05 4.55
N GLY A 144 13.74 9.79 5.00
CA GLY A 144 14.91 9.16 5.62
C GLY A 144 14.63 7.72 5.99
N GLU A 145 15.61 7.08 6.58
CA GLU A 145 15.49 5.70 7.08
C GLU A 145 15.90 5.64 8.54
N VAL A 146 15.15 4.88 9.32
CA VAL A 146 15.46 4.58 10.71
C VAL A 146 15.97 3.15 10.78
N GLN A 147 17.16 2.97 11.35
CA GLN A 147 17.67 1.62 11.59
C GLN A 147 16.77 0.93 12.63
N SER A 148 16.25 -0.21 12.24
CA SER A 148 15.42 -1.03 13.11
C SER A 148 16.29 -1.79 14.13
N PRO A 149 15.87 -1.92 15.40
CA PRO A 149 16.57 -2.76 16.37
C PRO A 149 16.46 -4.25 16.05
N GLY A 150 15.50 -4.65 15.17
CA GLY A 150 15.26 -6.05 14.84
C GLY A 150 14.52 -6.21 13.53
N LEU A 151 14.05 -7.45 13.26
CA LEU A 151 13.24 -7.79 12.08
C LEU A 151 11.78 -8.04 12.47
N GLY A 152 10.91 -7.95 11.48
CA GLY A 152 9.49 -8.24 11.64
C GLY A 152 8.66 -7.03 12.02
N SER A 153 9.02 -5.84 11.57
CA SER A 153 8.17 -4.67 11.76
C SER A 153 6.81 -4.85 11.10
N LEU A 154 5.74 -4.55 11.85
CA LEU A 154 4.37 -4.71 11.39
C LEU A 154 3.64 -3.37 11.22
N HIS A 155 3.44 -2.66 12.31
CA HIS A 155 2.77 -1.37 12.37
C HIS A 155 3.49 -0.39 13.28
N THR A 156 3.31 0.88 12.98
CA THR A 156 3.82 2.00 13.78
C THR A 156 2.65 2.86 14.25
N GLU A 157 2.53 3.04 15.55
CA GLU A 157 1.59 3.97 16.17
C GLU A 157 2.32 5.22 16.64
N PHE A 158 1.61 6.34 16.75
CA PHE A 158 2.17 7.61 17.16
C PHE A 158 1.43 8.15 18.37
N ASP A 159 2.17 8.72 19.31
CA ASP A 159 1.57 9.47 20.42
C ASP A 159 1.31 10.95 20.04
N ALA A 160 0.71 11.69 20.97
CA ALA A 160 0.39 13.09 20.76
C ALA A 160 1.64 14.00 20.67
N ASP A 161 2.77 13.53 21.15
CA ASP A 161 4.06 14.23 21.12
C ASP A 161 4.85 13.93 19.84
N GLY A 162 4.33 13.05 18.98
CA GLY A 162 4.94 12.65 17.71
C GLY A 162 5.99 11.54 17.83
N ASN A 163 6.06 10.86 18.98
CA ASN A 163 6.92 9.68 19.09
C ASN A 163 6.27 8.49 18.36
N ALA A 164 7.10 7.70 17.66
CA ALA A 164 6.71 6.55 16.90
C ALA A 164 7.04 5.24 17.64
N TYR A 165 6.07 4.35 17.76
CA TYR A 165 6.19 3.05 18.41
C TYR A 165 5.91 1.95 17.41
N THR A 166 6.93 1.17 17.05
CA THR A 166 6.82 0.11 16.05
C THR A 166 6.79 -1.26 16.72
N SER A 167 5.80 -2.08 16.34
CA SER A 167 5.73 -3.47 16.80
C SER A 167 6.58 -4.40 15.93
N PHE A 168 7.24 -5.36 16.57
CA PHE A 168 8.05 -6.39 15.92
C PHE A 168 7.56 -7.79 16.30
N PHE A 169 7.55 -8.73 15.32
CA PHE A 169 7.09 -10.09 15.61
C PHE A 169 8.18 -11.16 15.47
N ILE A 170 9.30 -10.86 14.80
CA ILE A 170 10.43 -11.79 14.66
C ILE A 170 11.43 -11.56 15.78
N SER A 171 11.80 -10.31 16.01
CA SER A 171 12.70 -9.92 17.10
C SER A 171 11.86 -9.31 18.20
N SER A 172 11.53 -10.10 19.22
CA SER A 172 10.90 -9.61 20.44
C SER A 172 11.99 -9.17 21.41
N GLU A 173 12.30 -7.91 21.48
CA GLU A 173 13.09 -7.29 22.54
C GLU A 173 12.24 -6.30 23.33
#